data_e636cc7191401d4c9d66405f92e16b40
#
_entry.id   e636cc7191401d4c9d66405f92e16b40
#
_cell.length_a   1.000
_cell.length_b   1.000
_cell.length_c   1.000
_cell.angle_alpha   90.00
_cell.angle_beta   90.00
_cell.angle_gamma   90.00
#
_symmetry.space_group_name_H-M   'P 1'
#
loop_
_entity.id
_entity.type
_entity.pdbx_description
1 polymer ?
#
loop_
_entity_poly.entity_id
_entity_poly.type
_entity_poly.pdbx_seq_one_letter_code
_entity_poly.pdbx_strand_id
1 'polypeptide(L)'
;MIKLYNTLTRRKDELTPLDGETVKFYTCGLTVYSQPHIGNWVGYIYWDVLVRLLRWQDIPVIRTQNITDVGHLTSDDDNGEDKMEKGARREGKTAWDVAERYISVANHEAYDVLKLIKPDYLVRATDYIQQQIDFAKGLDEKGFLYKIDGDGMYFDTSLLKDYGKLARLDIAGLEAGARVSVEGKRNITDFAVWKFSPKDTKRDMEWDSPWGIGFPGWHLECSTIARETLGDSIDIHAGGIDHIPVHHTNEIAQSESLTGKQFSQIWLHNNHIKVDGRKMSKSLGNIITLEDIISRGFSPMAFKLAILSKHYQTEGNFTWEILEAAQARLNHWRDYAVLRHQTHDTLEDDDDKDEQDDSVSLLAGRQALVEKLNDDLDTPGALALIDEVFSKLDHTPLDKIHRQSLVQFIDEIDEILGLDLAESTPDITDDLKRLIIQRRQARAEKNWEESDRIRDELLQAGVAVRDTPSGSVWTWK
;
A
#
# COMPACT_ATOMS: atom_id res chain seq x y z
N MET A 1 -12.40 -15.29 9.84
CA MET A 1 -11.71 -15.87 8.63
C MET A 1 -11.69 -14.82 7.55
N ILE A 2 -10.53 -14.56 6.99
CA ILE A 2 -10.31 -13.54 5.94
C ILE A 2 -10.67 -14.15 4.59
N LYS A 3 -11.52 -13.45 3.83
CA LYS A 3 -11.86 -13.79 2.45
C LYS A 3 -11.37 -12.68 1.54
N LEU A 4 -10.71 -13.05 0.44
CA LEU A 4 -10.11 -12.11 -0.50
C LEU A 4 -10.57 -12.44 -1.93
N TYR A 5 -10.90 -11.40 -2.71
CA TYR A 5 -11.24 -11.62 -4.12
C TYR A 5 -10.03 -12.06 -4.91
N ASN A 6 -10.08 -13.29 -5.37
CA ASN A 6 -9.02 -13.90 -6.14
C ASN A 6 -9.22 -13.68 -7.64
N THR A 7 -8.32 -12.97 -8.27
CA THR A 7 -8.38 -12.72 -9.72
C THR A 7 -8.35 -14.01 -10.54
N LEU A 8 -7.68 -15.05 -10.06
CA LEU A 8 -7.62 -16.34 -10.76
C LEU A 8 -8.99 -17.04 -10.80
N THR A 9 -9.66 -17.13 -9.67
CA THR A 9 -10.95 -17.82 -9.52
C THR A 9 -12.16 -16.93 -9.82
N ARG A 10 -11.99 -15.58 -9.77
CA ARG A 10 -13.04 -14.56 -9.92
C ARG A 10 -14.11 -14.62 -8.83
N ARG A 11 -13.73 -15.03 -7.64
CA ARG A 11 -14.59 -15.09 -6.45
C ARG A 11 -13.78 -14.75 -5.21
N LYS A 12 -14.46 -14.52 -4.09
CA LYS A 12 -13.81 -14.41 -2.78
C LYS A 12 -13.42 -15.81 -2.31
N ASP A 13 -12.15 -16.05 -2.19
CA ASP A 13 -11.59 -17.29 -1.65
C ASP A 13 -11.16 -17.05 -0.20
N GLU A 14 -11.27 -18.08 0.63
CA GLU A 14 -10.81 -18.02 2.02
C GLU A 14 -9.29 -18.13 2.07
N LEU A 15 -8.65 -17.25 2.83
CA LEU A 15 -7.20 -17.29 3.03
C LEU A 15 -6.87 -18.36 4.08
N THR A 16 -6.19 -19.40 3.62
CA THR A 16 -5.64 -20.45 4.46
C THR A 16 -4.18 -20.64 4.08
N PRO A 17 -3.21 -20.45 5.02
CA PRO A 17 -1.80 -20.62 4.71
C PRO A 17 -1.51 -22.02 4.14
N LEU A 18 -0.71 -22.08 3.07
CA LEU A 18 -0.35 -23.35 2.39
C LEU A 18 0.43 -24.31 3.31
N ASP A 19 1.22 -23.79 4.23
CA ASP A 19 1.93 -24.58 5.24
C ASP A 19 1.13 -24.78 6.55
N GLY A 20 -0.07 -24.21 6.64
CA GLY A 20 -0.94 -24.28 7.80
C GLY A 20 -0.59 -23.27 8.92
N GLU A 21 0.47 -22.47 8.78
CA GLU A 21 0.98 -21.60 9.83
C GLU A 21 1.18 -20.15 9.37
N THR A 22 1.94 -19.93 8.29
CA THR A 22 2.43 -18.61 7.91
C THR A 22 1.97 -18.20 6.52
N VAL A 23 1.35 -17.04 6.39
CA VAL A 23 0.99 -16.45 5.09
C VAL A 23 2.23 -15.93 4.38
N LYS A 24 2.54 -16.48 3.20
CA LYS A 24 3.61 -16.04 2.30
C LYS A 24 3.06 -15.06 1.30
N PHE A 25 3.43 -13.79 1.44
CA PHE A 25 2.86 -12.68 0.68
C PHE A 25 3.91 -11.97 -0.19
N TYR A 26 3.76 -12.03 -1.50
CA TYR A 26 4.60 -11.30 -2.44
C TYR A 26 3.87 -10.07 -3.00
N THR A 27 4.55 -8.94 -3.04
CA THR A 27 4.06 -7.69 -3.64
C THR A 27 5.04 -7.18 -4.68
N CYS A 28 4.58 -6.95 -5.92
CA CYS A 28 5.41 -6.29 -6.93
C CYS A 28 5.83 -4.90 -6.47
N GLY A 29 7.12 -4.62 -6.60
CA GLY A 29 7.75 -3.39 -6.16
C GLY A 29 7.77 -2.29 -7.22
N LEU A 30 8.36 -1.15 -6.87
CA LEU A 30 8.50 0.00 -7.76
C LEU A 30 9.67 -0.18 -8.73
N THR A 31 9.49 0.32 -9.96
CA THR A 31 10.61 0.58 -10.88
C THR A 31 11.22 1.94 -10.54
N VAL A 32 12.47 1.94 -10.09
CA VAL A 32 13.12 3.08 -9.42
C VAL A 32 13.89 3.99 -10.40
N TYR A 33 13.26 4.43 -11.47
CA TYR A 33 13.84 5.32 -12.48
C TYR A 33 13.37 6.78 -12.38
N SER A 34 12.42 7.08 -11.53
CA SER A 34 11.86 8.41 -11.28
C SER A 34 11.20 8.50 -9.92
N GLN A 35 10.96 9.73 -9.45
CA GLN A 35 10.21 9.96 -8.21
C GLN A 35 8.84 9.26 -8.27
N PRO A 36 8.43 8.57 -7.18
CA PRO A 36 7.10 8.00 -7.06
C PRO A 36 6.02 9.08 -7.14
N HIS A 37 4.88 8.72 -7.67
CA HIS A 37 3.67 9.55 -7.67
C HIS A 37 2.57 8.88 -6.86
N ILE A 38 1.50 9.61 -6.53
CA ILE A 38 0.43 9.11 -5.66
C ILE A 38 -0.18 7.78 -6.13
N GLY A 39 -0.21 7.52 -7.44
CA GLY A 39 -0.72 6.26 -8.00
C GLY A 39 0.11 5.04 -7.62
N ASN A 40 1.42 5.23 -7.38
CA ASN A 40 2.29 4.15 -6.96
C ASN A 40 1.96 3.65 -5.55
N TRP A 41 1.47 4.53 -4.68
CA TRP A 41 1.20 4.20 -3.28
C TRP A 41 -0.13 3.51 -3.04
N VAL A 42 -1.07 3.55 -4.01
CA VAL A 42 -2.42 3.00 -3.86
C VAL A 42 -2.41 1.53 -3.43
N GLY A 43 -1.73 0.67 -4.19
CA GLY A 43 -1.63 -0.75 -3.86
C GLY A 43 -0.97 -0.98 -2.51
N TYR A 44 0.16 -0.31 -2.24
CA TYR A 44 0.91 -0.50 -1.00
C TYR A 44 0.12 -0.10 0.25
N ILE A 45 -0.76 0.90 0.15
CA ILE A 45 -1.65 1.29 1.25
C ILE A 45 -2.65 0.16 1.56
N TYR A 46 -3.26 -0.47 0.56
CA TYR A 46 -4.17 -1.60 0.77
C TYR A 46 -3.45 -2.85 1.28
N TRP A 47 -2.25 -3.13 0.74
CA TRP A 47 -1.46 -4.27 1.17
C TRP A 47 -0.91 -4.09 2.59
N ASP A 48 -0.65 -2.85 3.01
CA ASP A 48 -0.31 -2.51 4.40
C ASP A 48 -1.48 -2.83 5.34
N VAL A 49 -2.72 -2.47 4.97
CA VAL A 49 -3.92 -2.83 5.75
C VAL A 49 -4.07 -4.34 5.86
N LEU A 50 -3.83 -5.11 4.77
CA LEU A 50 -3.90 -6.56 4.84
C LEU A 50 -2.85 -7.15 5.80
N VAL A 51 -1.60 -6.68 5.73
CA VAL A 51 -0.53 -7.15 6.64
C VAL A 51 -0.86 -6.80 8.09
N ARG A 52 -1.36 -5.58 8.34
CA ARG A 52 -1.78 -5.14 9.68
C ARG A 52 -2.92 -5.99 10.21
N LEU A 53 -3.93 -6.26 9.39
CA LEU A 53 -5.08 -7.09 9.73
C LEU A 53 -4.67 -8.53 10.08
N LEU A 54 -3.73 -9.12 9.29
CA LEU A 54 -3.17 -10.43 9.58
C LEU A 54 -2.47 -10.45 10.93
N ARG A 55 -1.57 -9.48 11.16
CA ARG A 55 -0.81 -9.36 12.43
C ARG A 55 -1.73 -9.12 13.62
N TRP A 56 -2.75 -8.28 13.46
CA TRP A 56 -3.73 -8.01 14.51
C TRP A 56 -4.53 -9.26 14.90
N GLN A 57 -4.77 -10.18 13.96
CA GLN A 57 -5.42 -11.47 14.20
C GLN A 57 -4.43 -12.58 14.61
N ASP A 58 -3.19 -12.24 14.97
CA ASP A 58 -2.13 -13.19 15.32
C ASP A 58 -1.84 -14.23 14.21
N ILE A 59 -2.10 -13.88 12.95
CA ILE A 59 -1.76 -14.70 11.79
C ILE A 59 -0.35 -14.33 11.33
N PRO A 60 0.63 -15.23 11.45
CA PRO A 60 1.99 -14.96 10.99
C PRO A 60 2.02 -14.67 9.49
N VAL A 61 2.73 -13.62 9.09
CA VAL A 61 2.89 -13.25 7.68
C VAL A 61 4.35 -12.90 7.41
N ILE A 62 4.87 -13.44 6.32
CA ILE A 62 6.18 -13.06 5.75
C ILE A 62 5.90 -12.38 4.42
N ARG A 63 6.25 -11.09 4.33
CA ARG A 63 6.07 -10.29 3.11
C ARG A 63 7.39 -10.04 2.40
N THR A 64 7.44 -10.37 1.11
CA THR A 64 8.51 -9.99 0.19
C THR A 64 8.02 -8.91 -0.77
N GLN A 65 8.87 -7.94 -1.03
CA GLN A 65 8.69 -6.92 -2.06
C GLN A 65 10.01 -6.73 -2.81
N ASN A 66 9.96 -6.82 -4.13
CA ASN A 66 11.13 -6.47 -4.93
C ASN A 66 11.28 -4.96 -5.13
N ILE A 67 12.44 -4.56 -5.58
CA ILE A 67 12.74 -3.25 -6.17
C ILE A 67 13.24 -3.53 -7.58
N THR A 68 12.49 -3.09 -8.59
CA THR A 68 12.90 -3.22 -9.99
C THR A 68 13.89 -2.11 -10.32
N ASP A 69 15.16 -2.42 -10.21
CA ASP A 69 16.28 -1.52 -10.48
C ASP A 69 17.05 -1.87 -11.75
N VAL A 70 16.54 -2.83 -12.57
CA VAL A 70 17.13 -3.28 -13.84
C VAL A 70 16.05 -3.78 -14.81
N GLY A 71 16.37 -3.85 -16.09
CA GLY A 71 15.67 -4.69 -17.08
C GLY A 71 14.28 -4.26 -17.52
N HIS A 72 13.72 -3.18 -16.98
CA HIS A 72 12.37 -2.75 -17.34
C HIS A 72 12.36 -1.86 -18.58
N LEU A 73 11.99 -2.41 -19.71
CA LEU A 73 11.86 -1.68 -20.97
C LEU A 73 10.63 -0.75 -20.96
N THR A 74 10.61 0.24 -21.87
CA THR A 74 9.51 1.22 -21.94
C THR A 74 8.21 0.66 -22.49
N SER A 75 8.27 -0.48 -23.22
CA SER A 75 7.12 -1.24 -23.72
C SER A 75 7.01 -2.57 -22.99
N ASP A 76 5.78 -2.98 -22.68
CA ASP A 76 5.49 -4.30 -22.11
C ASP A 76 5.68 -5.45 -23.14
N ASP A 77 5.95 -5.11 -24.41
CA ASP A 77 6.23 -6.05 -25.51
C ASP A 77 7.73 -6.38 -25.68
N ASP A 78 8.54 -6.21 -24.67
CA ASP A 78 10.00 -6.40 -24.68
C ASP A 78 10.78 -5.50 -25.64
N ASN A 79 10.20 -4.37 -26.02
CA ASN A 79 10.78 -3.38 -26.91
C ASN A 79 11.01 -2.03 -26.23
N GLY A 80 11.82 -1.20 -26.90
CA GLY A 80 12.07 0.18 -26.49
C GLY A 80 13.27 0.31 -25.60
N GLU A 81 13.41 1.51 -25.06
CA GLU A 81 14.55 1.91 -24.25
C GLU A 81 14.38 1.43 -22.81
N ASP A 82 15.46 1.00 -22.17
CA ASP A 82 15.47 0.68 -20.74
C ASP A 82 15.16 1.94 -19.91
N LYS A 83 14.23 1.82 -18.96
CA LYS A 83 13.79 2.93 -18.12
C LYS A 83 14.92 3.46 -17.22
N MET A 84 15.80 2.58 -16.73
CA MET A 84 16.95 2.97 -15.91
C MET A 84 17.97 3.75 -16.71
N GLU A 85 18.36 3.27 -17.90
CA GLU A 85 19.26 3.94 -18.83
C GLU A 85 18.70 5.30 -19.27
N LYS A 86 17.38 5.37 -19.51
CA LYS A 86 16.70 6.63 -19.82
C LYS A 86 16.74 7.61 -18.66
N GLY A 87 16.55 7.12 -17.45
CA GLY A 87 16.70 7.90 -16.22
C GLY A 87 18.11 8.45 -16.07
N ALA A 88 19.10 7.60 -16.25
CA ALA A 88 20.52 7.93 -16.18
C ALA A 88 20.91 9.07 -17.17
N ARG A 89 20.51 8.94 -18.43
CA ARG A 89 20.77 10.01 -19.43
C ARG A 89 20.07 11.31 -19.09
N ARG A 90 18.81 11.26 -18.61
CA ARG A 90 18.05 12.46 -18.22
C ARG A 90 18.75 13.23 -17.10
N GLU A 91 19.38 12.53 -16.16
CA GLU A 91 20.02 13.12 -14.99
C GLU A 91 21.52 13.33 -15.12
N GLY A 92 22.13 12.85 -16.20
CA GLY A 92 23.57 12.90 -16.40
C GLY A 92 24.35 12.07 -15.37
N LYS A 93 23.77 10.93 -14.94
CA LYS A 93 24.28 10.02 -13.92
C LYS A 93 24.35 8.60 -14.46
N THR A 94 24.88 7.67 -13.66
CA THR A 94 24.79 6.24 -13.96
C THR A 94 23.41 5.69 -13.61
N ALA A 95 23.03 4.54 -14.20
CA ALA A 95 21.80 3.85 -13.84
C ALA A 95 21.79 3.44 -12.36
N TRP A 96 22.95 3.10 -11.80
CA TRP A 96 23.15 2.79 -10.38
C TRP A 96 22.85 3.99 -9.47
N ASP A 97 23.37 5.17 -9.80
CA ASP A 97 23.12 6.39 -9.03
C ASP A 97 21.64 6.79 -9.03
N VAL A 98 20.98 6.60 -10.19
CA VAL A 98 19.54 6.85 -10.33
C VAL A 98 18.72 5.88 -9.48
N ALA A 99 19.05 4.58 -9.54
CA ALA A 99 18.41 3.57 -8.71
C ALA A 99 18.54 3.90 -7.22
N GLU A 100 19.77 4.16 -6.74
CA GLU A 100 20.03 4.46 -5.33
C GLU A 100 19.25 5.67 -4.83
N ARG A 101 19.22 6.74 -5.63
CA ARG A 101 18.46 7.94 -5.31
C ARG A 101 16.97 7.66 -5.13
N TYR A 102 16.35 6.98 -6.10
CA TYR A 102 14.91 6.77 -6.05
C TYR A 102 14.48 5.64 -5.12
N ILE A 103 15.36 4.69 -4.82
CA ILE A 103 15.18 3.75 -3.71
C ILE A 103 15.10 4.50 -2.38
N SER A 104 16.04 5.43 -2.14
CA SER A 104 16.04 6.25 -0.92
C SER A 104 14.77 7.09 -0.78
N VAL A 105 14.34 7.75 -1.87
CA VAL A 105 13.09 8.53 -1.89
C VAL A 105 11.88 7.63 -1.61
N ALA A 106 11.77 6.49 -2.30
CA ALA A 106 10.66 5.57 -2.13
C ALA A 106 10.58 4.99 -0.71
N ASN A 107 11.72 4.64 -0.13
CA ASN A 107 11.79 4.14 1.25
C ASN A 107 11.35 5.20 2.26
N HIS A 108 11.82 6.45 2.09
CA HIS A 108 11.39 7.56 2.93
C HIS A 108 9.89 7.81 2.81
N GLU A 109 9.36 7.90 1.59
CA GLU A 109 7.93 8.11 1.38
C GLU A 109 7.07 6.97 1.96
N ALA A 110 7.50 5.71 1.78
CA ALA A 110 6.76 4.55 2.26
C ALA A 110 6.76 4.43 3.80
N TYR A 111 7.96 4.51 4.42
CA TYR A 111 8.13 4.08 5.81
C TYR A 111 8.16 5.24 6.80
N ASP A 112 8.69 6.41 6.40
CA ASP A 112 8.73 7.57 7.30
C ASP A 112 7.50 8.48 7.11
N VAL A 113 7.04 8.66 5.85
CA VAL A 113 5.94 9.58 5.53
C VAL A 113 4.58 8.87 5.62
N LEU A 114 4.39 7.75 4.91
CA LEU A 114 3.12 6.99 4.92
C LEU A 114 3.03 6.00 6.08
N LYS A 115 4.11 5.80 6.84
CA LYS A 115 4.19 4.87 7.98
C LYS A 115 3.71 3.45 7.62
N LEU A 116 4.03 2.98 6.39
CA LEU A 116 3.73 1.62 5.96
C LEU A 116 4.66 0.63 6.67
N ILE A 117 4.18 -0.57 6.94
CA ILE A 117 5.01 -1.63 7.50
C ILE A 117 6.05 -2.05 6.46
N LYS A 118 7.32 -2.03 6.85
CA LYS A 118 8.40 -2.51 5.98
C LYS A 118 8.24 -4.02 5.70
N PRO A 119 8.43 -4.49 4.46
CA PRO A 119 8.47 -5.91 4.15
C PRO A 119 9.58 -6.63 4.92
N ASP A 120 9.37 -7.91 5.21
CA ASP A 120 10.41 -8.75 5.83
C ASP A 120 11.60 -8.90 4.88
N TYR A 121 11.33 -9.00 3.58
CA TYR A 121 12.32 -8.98 2.51
C TYR A 121 12.00 -7.84 1.52
N LEU A 122 12.77 -6.76 1.58
CA LEU A 122 12.78 -5.69 0.58
C LEU A 122 14.08 -5.82 -0.20
N VAL A 123 14.01 -6.38 -1.40
CA VAL A 123 15.19 -6.84 -2.15
C VAL A 123 15.27 -6.24 -3.56
N ARG A 124 16.47 -5.94 -3.99
CA ARG A 124 16.75 -5.42 -5.33
C ARG A 124 16.83 -6.55 -6.34
N ALA A 125 16.31 -6.33 -7.55
CA ALA A 125 16.46 -7.30 -8.63
C ALA A 125 17.93 -7.54 -8.98
N THR A 126 18.76 -6.50 -8.91
CA THR A 126 20.22 -6.61 -9.16
C THR A 126 20.96 -7.45 -8.14
N ASP A 127 20.46 -7.64 -6.92
CA ASP A 127 21.06 -8.52 -5.91
C ASP A 127 20.84 -10.01 -6.21
N TYR A 128 19.91 -10.33 -7.12
CA TYR A 128 19.48 -11.70 -7.45
C TYR A 128 19.83 -12.12 -8.89
N ILE A 129 20.80 -11.48 -9.53
CA ILE A 129 21.15 -11.79 -10.94
C ILE A 129 21.56 -13.25 -11.15
N GLN A 130 22.39 -13.82 -10.27
CA GLN A 130 22.80 -15.22 -10.42
C GLN A 130 21.61 -16.16 -10.29
N GLN A 131 20.72 -15.91 -9.34
CA GLN A 131 19.50 -16.71 -9.14
C GLN A 131 18.55 -16.60 -10.35
N GLN A 132 18.46 -15.41 -10.97
CA GLN A 132 17.70 -15.20 -12.19
C GLN A 132 18.30 -15.97 -13.37
N ILE A 133 19.62 -15.99 -13.50
CA ILE A 133 20.31 -16.81 -14.51
C ILE A 133 20.05 -18.29 -14.27
N ASP A 134 20.14 -18.76 -13.03
CA ASP A 134 19.91 -20.16 -12.67
C ASP A 134 18.44 -20.58 -12.90
N PHE A 135 17.49 -19.68 -12.61
CA PHE A 135 16.07 -19.88 -12.90
C PHE A 135 15.82 -20.02 -14.41
N ALA A 136 16.34 -19.07 -15.20
CA ALA A 136 16.23 -19.09 -16.66
C ALA A 136 16.91 -20.34 -17.26
N LYS A 137 18.08 -20.75 -16.73
CA LYS A 137 18.75 -21.99 -17.14
C LYS A 137 17.90 -23.22 -16.87
N GLY A 138 17.22 -23.27 -15.72
CA GLY A 138 16.28 -24.38 -15.44
C GLY A 138 15.11 -24.41 -16.42
N LEU A 139 14.60 -23.28 -16.88
CA LEU A 139 13.59 -23.23 -17.95
C LEU A 139 14.15 -23.67 -19.31
N ASP A 140 15.38 -23.29 -19.65
CA ASP A 140 16.06 -23.68 -20.88
C ASP A 140 16.29 -25.19 -20.92
N GLU A 141 16.82 -25.79 -19.85
CA GLU A 141 17.04 -27.22 -19.68
C GLU A 141 15.75 -28.06 -19.83
N LYS A 142 14.60 -27.47 -19.44
CA LYS A 142 13.28 -28.07 -19.61
C LYS A 142 12.67 -27.84 -21.01
N GLY A 143 13.34 -27.05 -21.85
CA GLY A 143 12.92 -26.80 -23.24
C GLY A 143 11.84 -25.74 -23.39
N PHE A 144 11.61 -24.88 -22.38
CA PHE A 144 10.64 -23.79 -22.48
C PHE A 144 11.20 -22.54 -23.16
N LEU A 145 12.54 -22.47 -23.34
CA LEU A 145 13.17 -21.30 -23.93
C LEU A 145 13.65 -21.58 -25.36
N TYR A 146 13.70 -20.53 -26.16
CA TYR A 146 14.39 -20.52 -27.45
C TYR A 146 15.13 -19.21 -27.64
N LYS A 147 16.15 -19.21 -28.47
CA LYS A 147 16.99 -18.08 -28.77
C LYS A 147 16.48 -17.33 -29.98
N ILE A 148 16.44 -15.99 -29.88
CA ILE A 148 16.38 -15.08 -31.01
C ILE A 148 17.76 -14.45 -31.16
N ASP A 149 18.45 -14.73 -32.30
CA ASP A 149 19.81 -14.26 -32.50
C ASP A 149 19.91 -12.76 -32.49
N GLY A 150 20.87 -12.26 -31.69
CA GLY A 150 21.12 -10.83 -31.52
C GLY A 150 20.14 -10.11 -30.58
N ASP A 151 19.12 -10.81 -30.04
CA ASP A 151 18.07 -10.20 -29.21
C ASP A 151 17.94 -10.79 -27.81
N GLY A 152 17.76 -12.12 -27.67
CA GLY A 152 17.64 -12.71 -26.34
C GLY A 152 17.18 -14.17 -26.31
N MET A 153 16.91 -14.63 -25.07
CA MET A 153 16.24 -15.90 -24.77
C MET A 153 14.76 -15.62 -24.47
N TYR A 154 13.89 -16.32 -25.15
CA TYR A 154 12.45 -16.10 -25.11
C TYR A 154 11.71 -17.34 -24.62
N PHE A 155 10.66 -17.15 -23.83
CA PHE A 155 9.74 -18.19 -23.39
C PHE A 155 8.75 -18.50 -24.51
N ASP A 156 8.61 -19.78 -24.85
CA ASP A 156 7.64 -20.29 -25.83
C ASP A 156 6.30 -20.57 -25.15
N THR A 157 5.38 -19.63 -25.24
CA THR A 157 4.07 -19.71 -24.58
C THR A 157 3.16 -20.78 -25.17
N SER A 158 3.40 -21.24 -26.40
CA SER A 158 2.63 -22.30 -27.05
C SER A 158 2.78 -23.67 -26.36
N LEU A 159 3.80 -23.85 -25.53
CA LEU A 159 4.04 -25.04 -24.74
C LEU A 159 3.07 -25.18 -23.55
N LEU A 160 2.39 -24.09 -23.17
CA LEU A 160 1.45 -24.07 -22.05
C LEU A 160 0.00 -23.99 -22.54
N LYS A 161 -0.75 -25.07 -22.31
CA LYS A 161 -2.18 -25.14 -22.72
C LYS A 161 -3.08 -24.13 -22.01
N ASP A 162 -2.71 -23.71 -20.81
CA ASP A 162 -3.46 -22.80 -19.95
C ASP A 162 -2.78 -21.43 -19.81
N TYR A 163 -1.86 -21.08 -20.75
CA TYR A 163 -1.28 -19.75 -20.80
C TYR A 163 -2.38 -18.67 -20.87
N GLY A 164 -2.23 -17.62 -20.07
CA GLY A 164 -3.25 -16.56 -20.00
C GLY A 164 -4.43 -16.88 -19.08
N LYS A 165 -4.41 -17.96 -18.30
CA LYS A 165 -5.50 -18.35 -17.37
C LYS A 165 -5.90 -17.26 -16.39
N LEU A 166 -4.93 -16.47 -15.88
CA LEU A 166 -5.17 -15.37 -14.97
C LEU A 166 -5.96 -14.24 -15.62
N ALA A 167 -5.55 -13.84 -16.82
CA ALA A 167 -6.17 -12.74 -17.59
C ALA A 167 -7.40 -13.20 -18.38
N ARG A 168 -7.63 -14.52 -18.54
CA ARG A 168 -8.61 -15.10 -19.46
C ARG A 168 -8.42 -14.62 -20.90
N LEU A 169 -7.16 -14.64 -21.35
CA LEU A 169 -6.79 -14.14 -22.67
C LEU A 169 -7.45 -14.96 -23.77
N ASP A 170 -8.04 -14.27 -24.74
CA ASP A 170 -8.40 -14.86 -26.03
C ASP A 170 -7.18 -14.81 -26.97
N ILE A 171 -6.31 -15.81 -26.84
CA ILE A 171 -5.06 -15.90 -27.61
C ILE A 171 -5.34 -15.94 -29.11
N ALA A 172 -6.38 -16.67 -29.53
CA ALA A 172 -6.75 -16.76 -30.95
C ALA A 172 -7.20 -15.40 -31.53
N GLY A 173 -7.92 -14.61 -30.72
CA GLY A 173 -8.29 -13.24 -31.06
C GLY A 173 -7.10 -12.29 -31.13
N LEU A 174 -6.10 -12.46 -30.27
CA LEU A 174 -4.86 -11.69 -30.29
C LEU A 174 -4.04 -11.97 -31.55
N GLU A 175 -3.89 -13.22 -31.95
CA GLU A 175 -3.13 -13.62 -33.15
C GLU A 175 -3.75 -13.08 -34.44
N ALA A 176 -5.08 -12.97 -34.49
CA ALA A 176 -5.81 -12.53 -35.69
C ALA A 176 -5.64 -11.03 -36.00
N GLY A 177 -5.21 -10.20 -35.03
CA GLY A 177 -5.19 -8.74 -35.16
C GLY A 177 -3.85 -8.05 -34.90
N ALA A 178 -2.83 -8.77 -34.49
CA ALA A 178 -1.62 -8.14 -33.93
C ALA A 178 -0.41 -8.20 -34.86
N ARG A 179 0.38 -7.13 -34.82
CA ARG A 179 1.73 -7.12 -35.38
C ARG A 179 2.68 -7.70 -34.33
N VAL A 180 3.45 -8.74 -34.70
CA VAL A 180 4.54 -9.24 -33.86
C VAL A 180 5.56 -8.11 -33.69
N SER A 181 5.76 -7.69 -32.45
CA SER A 181 6.57 -6.51 -32.10
C SER A 181 8.08 -6.77 -32.23
N VAL A 182 8.50 -8.03 -32.16
CA VAL A 182 9.91 -8.47 -32.30
C VAL A 182 10.02 -9.49 -33.41
N GLU A 183 10.87 -9.21 -34.39
CA GLU A 183 11.18 -10.14 -35.46
C GLU A 183 11.81 -11.42 -34.87
N GLY A 184 11.27 -12.60 -35.21
CA GLY A 184 11.74 -13.90 -34.72
C GLY A 184 10.96 -14.47 -33.55
N LYS A 185 10.00 -13.77 -32.93
CA LYS A 185 9.06 -14.40 -31.98
C LYS A 185 8.22 -15.46 -32.72
N ARG A 186 8.08 -16.64 -32.07
CA ARG A 186 7.25 -17.74 -32.58
C ARG A 186 5.76 -17.47 -32.42
N ASN A 187 5.41 -16.91 -31.26
CA ASN A 187 4.04 -16.53 -30.92
C ASN A 187 4.01 -15.09 -30.42
N ILE A 188 2.92 -14.40 -30.62
CA ILE A 188 2.75 -13.00 -30.20
C ILE A 188 2.90 -12.81 -28.70
N THR A 189 2.52 -13.82 -27.92
CA THR A 189 2.55 -13.82 -26.46
C THR A 189 3.91 -14.23 -25.89
N ASP A 190 4.86 -14.67 -26.72
CA ASP A 190 6.20 -15.01 -26.24
C ASP A 190 6.88 -13.78 -25.65
N PHE A 191 7.66 -13.98 -24.61
CA PHE A 191 8.27 -12.88 -23.87
C PHE A 191 9.74 -13.17 -23.53
N ALA A 192 10.52 -12.09 -23.38
CA ALA A 192 11.93 -12.21 -23.08
C ALA A 192 12.16 -12.65 -21.63
N VAL A 193 13.04 -13.66 -21.46
CA VAL A 193 13.53 -14.12 -20.15
C VAL A 193 14.92 -13.56 -19.88
N TRP A 194 15.75 -13.49 -20.92
CA TRP A 194 17.07 -12.85 -20.87
C TRP A 194 17.31 -12.05 -22.15
N LYS A 195 17.50 -10.75 -22.04
CA LYS A 195 17.78 -9.88 -23.19
C LYS A 195 19.28 -9.70 -23.38
N PHE A 196 19.76 -9.77 -24.62
CA PHE A 196 21.17 -9.51 -24.92
C PHE A 196 21.45 -8.01 -24.98
N SER A 197 22.60 -7.62 -24.43
CA SER A 197 23.09 -6.25 -24.57
C SER A 197 23.45 -5.95 -26.04
N PRO A 198 23.13 -4.74 -26.55
CA PRO A 198 23.55 -4.31 -27.86
C PRO A 198 25.08 -4.33 -27.99
N LYS A 199 25.61 -4.80 -29.12
CA LYS A 199 27.06 -4.92 -29.33
C LYS A 199 27.77 -3.56 -29.45
N ASP A 200 27.00 -2.56 -29.89
CA ASP A 200 27.55 -1.22 -30.22
C ASP A 200 27.43 -0.21 -29.08
N THR A 201 26.80 -0.59 -27.97
CA THR A 201 26.54 0.29 -26.83
C THR A 201 26.77 -0.49 -25.54
N LYS A 202 27.67 0.00 -24.68
CA LYS A 202 27.83 -0.56 -23.33
C LYS A 202 26.71 -0.06 -22.44
N ARG A 203 26.06 -0.98 -21.72
CA ARG A 203 25.08 -0.67 -20.69
C ARG A 203 25.76 -0.54 -19.32
N ASP A 204 25.16 0.25 -18.43
CA ASP A 204 25.61 0.32 -17.03
C ASP A 204 25.30 -0.97 -16.26
N MET A 205 24.18 -1.63 -16.64
CA MET A 205 23.65 -2.84 -15.96
C MET A 205 23.56 -3.99 -16.97
N GLU A 206 24.60 -4.79 -17.04
CA GLU A 206 24.69 -5.99 -17.87
C GLU A 206 25.58 -7.03 -17.22
N TRP A 207 25.29 -8.30 -17.43
CA TRP A 207 25.99 -9.43 -16.81
C TRP A 207 26.23 -10.56 -17.81
N ASP A 208 27.30 -11.34 -17.54
CA ASP A 208 27.58 -12.56 -18.26
C ASP A 208 26.53 -13.64 -17.96
N SER A 209 26.07 -14.33 -18.98
CA SER A 209 25.18 -15.48 -18.87
C SER A 209 25.60 -16.62 -19.80
N PRO A 210 25.06 -17.84 -19.65
CA PRO A 210 25.37 -18.96 -20.58
C PRO A 210 25.02 -18.66 -22.03
N TRP A 211 24.14 -17.69 -22.29
CA TRP A 211 23.68 -17.35 -23.65
C TRP A 211 24.39 -16.12 -24.23
N GLY A 212 25.03 -15.34 -23.39
CA GLY A 212 25.76 -14.10 -23.74
C GLY A 212 25.54 -12.98 -22.72
N ILE A 213 26.27 -11.87 -22.91
CA ILE A 213 26.14 -10.68 -22.07
C ILE A 213 24.75 -10.06 -22.26
N GLY A 214 24.11 -9.71 -21.13
CA GLY A 214 22.77 -9.16 -21.17
C GLY A 214 22.20 -8.85 -19.80
N PHE A 215 20.87 -8.82 -19.72
CA PHE A 215 20.12 -8.49 -18.50
C PHE A 215 18.82 -9.29 -18.42
N PRO A 216 18.25 -9.48 -17.21
CA PRO A 216 17.02 -10.24 -17.05
C PRO A 216 15.83 -9.55 -17.69
N GLY A 217 14.87 -10.34 -18.19
CA GLY A 217 13.54 -9.86 -18.54
C GLY A 217 12.75 -9.47 -17.27
N TRP A 218 11.89 -8.48 -17.39
CA TRP A 218 11.13 -7.91 -16.26
C TRP A 218 10.35 -8.94 -15.42
N HIS A 219 9.81 -9.98 -16.05
CA HIS A 219 8.99 -10.99 -15.35
C HIS A 219 9.84 -11.97 -14.54
N LEU A 220 11.08 -12.20 -14.96
CA LEU A 220 12.01 -13.12 -14.31
C LEU A 220 12.40 -12.66 -12.91
N GLU A 221 12.49 -11.35 -12.69
CA GLU A 221 12.83 -10.76 -11.39
C GLU A 221 11.88 -11.24 -10.30
N CYS A 222 10.59 -10.98 -10.48
CA CYS A 222 9.57 -11.32 -9.49
C CYS A 222 9.42 -12.82 -9.28
N SER A 223 9.43 -13.61 -10.36
CA SER A 223 9.39 -15.09 -10.29
C SER A 223 10.55 -15.64 -9.46
N THR A 224 11.76 -15.14 -9.70
CA THR A 224 12.97 -15.58 -9.00
C THR A 224 12.96 -15.15 -7.54
N ILE A 225 12.71 -13.85 -7.27
CA ILE A 225 12.75 -13.30 -5.91
C ILE A 225 11.67 -13.95 -5.03
N ALA A 226 10.45 -14.13 -5.56
CA ALA A 226 9.39 -14.83 -4.84
C ALA A 226 9.80 -16.25 -4.44
N ARG A 227 10.39 -17.00 -5.39
CA ARG A 227 10.85 -18.37 -5.14
C ARG A 227 11.98 -18.42 -4.11
N GLU A 228 12.97 -17.56 -4.22
CA GLU A 228 14.14 -17.56 -3.33
C GLU A 228 13.79 -17.13 -1.89
N THR A 229 12.81 -16.24 -1.72
CA THR A 229 12.45 -15.72 -0.41
C THR A 229 11.28 -16.41 0.26
N LEU A 230 10.33 -16.94 -0.52
CA LEU A 230 9.07 -17.51 -0.03
C LEU A 230 8.86 -18.97 -0.43
N GLY A 231 9.60 -19.48 -1.42
CA GLY A 231 9.53 -20.86 -1.93
C GLY A 231 8.74 -20.99 -3.22
N ASP A 232 8.60 -22.26 -3.68
CA ASP A 232 8.01 -22.59 -5.00
C ASP A 232 6.53 -22.21 -5.13
N SER A 233 5.81 -22.13 -4.02
CA SER A 233 4.39 -21.77 -3.95
C SER A 233 4.16 -20.79 -2.81
N ILE A 234 3.34 -19.75 -3.06
CA ILE A 234 3.02 -18.68 -2.12
C ILE A 234 1.52 -18.55 -1.93
N ASP A 235 1.10 -17.95 -0.82
CA ASP A 235 -0.32 -17.78 -0.50
C ASP A 235 -0.94 -16.64 -1.27
N ILE A 236 -0.26 -15.49 -1.31
CA ILE A 236 -0.79 -14.27 -1.94
C ILE A 236 0.28 -13.64 -2.84
N HIS A 237 -0.14 -13.30 -4.06
CA HIS A 237 0.61 -12.43 -4.96
C HIS A 237 -0.22 -11.19 -5.31
N ALA A 238 0.34 -9.99 -5.11
CA ALA A 238 -0.39 -8.75 -5.32
C ALA A 238 0.33 -7.74 -6.23
N GLY A 239 -0.47 -6.99 -7.01
CA GLY A 239 0.01 -5.91 -7.87
C GLY A 239 -1.13 -5.05 -8.41
N GLY A 240 -0.87 -4.22 -9.41
CA GLY A 240 -1.89 -3.46 -10.13
C GLY A 240 -2.64 -4.31 -11.15
N ILE A 241 -3.85 -3.87 -11.55
CA ILE A 241 -4.64 -4.57 -12.59
C ILE A 241 -3.93 -4.64 -13.94
N ASP A 242 -3.03 -3.72 -14.22
CA ASP A 242 -2.17 -3.70 -15.41
C ASP A 242 -1.18 -4.87 -15.46
N HIS A 243 -0.85 -5.47 -14.35
CA HIS A 243 -0.01 -6.67 -14.30
C HIS A 243 -0.72 -7.94 -14.75
N ILE A 244 -2.05 -7.99 -14.69
CA ILE A 244 -2.84 -9.20 -14.98
C ILE A 244 -2.55 -9.76 -16.38
N PRO A 245 -2.64 -8.96 -17.47
CA PRO A 245 -2.57 -9.52 -18.84
C PRO A 245 -1.17 -9.97 -19.23
N VAL A 246 -0.12 -9.37 -18.69
CA VAL A 246 1.27 -9.60 -19.13
C VAL A 246 2.14 -10.06 -17.96
N HIS A 247 2.43 -9.18 -17.00
CA HIS A 247 3.45 -9.44 -15.97
C HIS A 247 3.15 -10.68 -15.14
N HIS A 248 2.02 -10.71 -14.44
CA HIS A 248 1.66 -11.87 -13.59
C HIS A 248 1.31 -13.13 -14.41
N THR A 249 0.77 -12.97 -15.62
CA THR A 249 0.55 -14.10 -16.53
C THR A 249 1.88 -14.76 -16.90
N ASN A 250 2.92 -13.96 -17.17
CA ASN A 250 4.25 -14.45 -17.51
C ASN A 250 4.99 -15.03 -16.30
N GLU A 251 4.80 -14.45 -15.10
CA GLU A 251 5.33 -15.04 -13.87
C GLU A 251 4.74 -16.42 -13.58
N ILE A 252 3.43 -16.60 -13.80
CA ILE A 252 2.79 -17.92 -13.70
C ILE A 252 3.44 -18.89 -14.68
N ALA A 253 3.60 -18.47 -15.94
CA ALA A 253 4.22 -19.30 -16.98
C ALA A 253 5.62 -19.75 -16.59
N GLN A 254 6.47 -18.82 -16.11
CA GLN A 254 7.84 -19.13 -15.67
C GLN A 254 7.86 -20.04 -14.45
N SER A 255 7.17 -19.66 -13.38
CA SER A 255 7.25 -20.33 -12.09
C SER A 255 6.64 -21.74 -12.15
N GLU A 256 5.46 -21.89 -12.76
CA GLU A 256 4.80 -23.18 -12.85
C GLU A 256 5.51 -24.13 -13.83
N SER A 257 6.12 -23.61 -14.91
CA SER A 257 6.94 -24.43 -15.81
C SER A 257 8.21 -24.94 -15.14
N LEU A 258 8.85 -24.09 -14.31
CA LEU A 258 10.06 -24.50 -13.61
C LEU A 258 9.77 -25.51 -12.50
N THR A 259 8.74 -25.26 -11.69
CA THR A 259 8.50 -26.01 -10.45
C THR A 259 7.52 -27.17 -10.63
N GLY A 260 6.60 -27.08 -11.58
CA GLY A 260 5.47 -28.02 -11.75
C GLY A 260 4.39 -27.83 -10.67
N LYS A 261 4.42 -26.74 -9.89
CA LYS A 261 3.49 -26.42 -8.81
C LYS A 261 2.73 -25.14 -9.13
N GLN A 262 1.55 -24.97 -8.57
CA GLN A 262 0.84 -23.68 -8.62
C GLN A 262 1.67 -22.59 -7.93
N PHE A 263 1.89 -21.47 -8.61
CA PHE A 263 2.76 -20.41 -8.11
C PHE A 263 2.15 -19.65 -6.95
N SER A 264 0.93 -19.12 -7.10
CA SER A 264 0.23 -18.43 -6.02
C SER A 264 -1.20 -18.92 -5.88
N GLN A 265 -1.66 -19.04 -4.61
CA GLN A 265 -3.02 -19.45 -4.28
C GLN A 265 -4.03 -18.33 -4.57
N ILE A 266 -3.73 -17.12 -4.12
CA ILE A 266 -4.59 -15.93 -4.26
C ILE A 266 -3.85 -14.85 -5.02
N TRP A 267 -4.52 -14.28 -6.03
CA TRP A 267 -4.02 -13.17 -6.84
C TRP A 267 -4.83 -11.91 -6.56
N LEU A 268 -4.22 -10.91 -5.92
CA LEU A 268 -4.85 -9.63 -5.57
C LEU A 268 -4.42 -8.53 -6.53
N HIS A 269 -5.39 -7.74 -6.99
CA HIS A 269 -5.10 -6.62 -7.89
C HIS A 269 -5.88 -5.37 -7.48
N ASN A 270 -5.13 -4.29 -7.22
CA ASN A 270 -5.74 -2.98 -7.03
C ASN A 270 -5.96 -2.28 -8.36
N ASN A 271 -7.01 -1.47 -8.43
CA ASN A 271 -7.31 -0.65 -9.59
C ASN A 271 -6.48 0.64 -9.58
N HIS A 272 -6.45 1.32 -10.73
CA HIS A 272 -5.75 2.59 -10.91
C HIS A 272 -6.43 3.75 -10.20
N ILE A 273 -5.67 4.83 -10.01
CA ILE A 273 -6.21 6.13 -9.62
C ILE A 273 -6.03 7.12 -10.76
N LYS A 274 -7.11 7.82 -11.10
CA LYS A 274 -7.11 8.98 -12.00
C LYS A 274 -6.86 10.26 -11.22
N VAL A 275 -6.47 11.31 -11.91
CA VAL A 275 -6.41 12.69 -11.39
C VAL A 275 -7.37 13.53 -12.25
N ASP A 276 -8.35 14.17 -11.61
CA ASP A 276 -9.40 14.95 -12.25
C ASP A 276 -10.09 14.17 -13.40
N GLY A 277 -10.39 12.88 -13.16
CA GLY A 277 -11.04 11.99 -14.10
C GLY A 277 -10.16 11.54 -15.29
N ARG A 278 -8.86 11.88 -15.30
CA ARG A 278 -7.93 11.56 -16.38
C ARG A 278 -6.80 10.64 -15.88
N LYS A 279 -6.26 9.81 -16.79
CA LYS A 279 -5.07 9.01 -16.48
C LYS A 279 -3.90 9.94 -16.13
N MET A 280 -3.16 9.59 -15.08
CA MET A 280 -1.90 10.28 -14.76
C MET A 280 -0.87 10.04 -15.85
N SER A 281 -0.28 11.13 -16.37
CA SER A 281 0.83 11.02 -17.32
C SER A 281 1.69 12.29 -17.32
N LYS A 282 2.99 12.12 -17.64
CA LYS A 282 3.93 13.24 -17.78
C LYS A 282 3.51 14.21 -18.89
N SER A 283 2.94 13.68 -19.99
CA SER A 283 2.49 14.49 -21.13
C SER A 283 1.29 15.39 -20.80
N LEU A 284 0.45 15.00 -19.83
CA LEU A 284 -0.67 15.80 -19.35
C LEU A 284 -0.31 16.76 -18.22
N GLY A 285 0.91 16.65 -17.67
CA GLY A 285 1.35 17.50 -16.56
C GLY A 285 0.53 17.33 -15.28
N ASN A 286 -0.17 16.20 -15.12
CA ASN A 286 -1.08 15.93 -14.00
C ASN A 286 -0.52 14.88 -13.03
N ILE A 287 0.79 14.70 -13.00
CA ILE A 287 1.47 13.86 -12.01
C ILE A 287 1.50 14.62 -10.68
N ILE A 288 1.06 13.95 -9.63
CA ILE A 288 1.08 14.46 -8.25
C ILE A 288 1.93 13.52 -7.41
N THR A 289 2.80 14.10 -6.60
CA THR A 289 3.68 13.40 -5.64
C THR A 289 3.18 13.57 -4.20
N LEU A 290 3.74 12.82 -3.26
CA LEU A 290 3.48 13.05 -1.83
C LEU A 290 4.02 14.41 -1.36
N GLU A 291 5.12 14.87 -1.95
CA GLU A 291 5.66 16.21 -1.67
C GLU A 291 4.68 17.32 -2.07
N ASP A 292 3.96 17.17 -3.20
CA ASP A 292 2.90 18.11 -3.60
C ASP A 292 1.77 18.18 -2.57
N ILE A 293 1.40 17.03 -1.99
CA ILE A 293 0.37 16.94 -0.94
C ILE A 293 0.85 17.66 0.32
N ILE A 294 2.04 17.34 0.79
CA ILE A 294 2.62 17.90 2.03
C ILE A 294 2.87 19.40 1.89
N SER A 295 3.42 19.85 0.76
CA SER A 295 3.72 21.27 0.52
C SER A 295 2.47 22.15 0.50
N ARG A 296 1.30 21.58 0.23
CA ARG A 296 0.00 22.26 0.33
C ARG A 296 -0.63 22.20 1.73
N GLY A 297 0.07 21.63 2.71
CA GLY A 297 -0.37 21.56 4.10
C GLY A 297 -1.29 20.39 4.45
N PHE A 298 -1.45 19.40 3.56
CA PHE A 298 -2.23 18.20 3.85
C PHE A 298 -1.39 17.14 4.55
N SER A 299 -2.03 16.40 5.45
CA SER A 299 -1.43 15.26 6.13
C SER A 299 -1.27 14.07 5.17
N PRO A 300 -0.14 13.34 5.17
CA PRO A 300 -0.01 12.06 4.49
C PRO A 300 -1.08 11.04 4.92
N MET A 301 -1.52 11.09 6.18
CA MET A 301 -2.60 10.23 6.70
C MET A 301 -3.96 10.60 6.09
N ALA A 302 -4.19 11.86 5.73
CA ALA A 302 -5.38 12.24 4.96
C ALA A 302 -5.36 11.63 3.55
N PHE A 303 -4.20 11.56 2.92
CA PHE A 303 -4.05 10.85 1.64
C PHE A 303 -4.33 9.34 1.79
N LYS A 304 -3.76 8.66 2.81
CA LYS A 304 -4.12 7.26 3.11
C LYS A 304 -5.63 7.10 3.28
N LEU A 305 -6.26 7.96 4.06
CA LEU A 305 -7.70 7.94 4.31
C LEU A 305 -8.51 8.15 3.02
N ALA A 306 -8.07 9.05 2.13
CA ALA A 306 -8.70 9.26 0.82
C ALA A 306 -8.65 7.99 -0.04
N ILE A 307 -7.51 7.29 -0.08
CA ILE A 307 -7.37 6.02 -0.79
C ILE A 307 -8.30 4.96 -0.17
N LEU A 308 -8.25 4.76 1.15
CA LEU A 308 -9.06 3.77 1.87
C LEU A 308 -10.57 4.04 1.82
N SER A 309 -10.99 5.25 1.41
CA SER A 309 -12.41 5.60 1.22
C SER A 309 -13.05 4.89 0.02
N LYS A 310 -12.27 4.16 -0.77
CA LYS A 310 -12.77 3.29 -1.85
C LYS A 310 -12.28 1.87 -1.65
N HIS A 311 -12.98 0.92 -2.26
CA HIS A 311 -12.52 -0.46 -2.30
C HIS A 311 -11.35 -0.59 -3.28
N TYR A 312 -10.35 -1.41 -2.98
CA TYR A 312 -9.13 -1.54 -3.79
C TYR A 312 -9.38 -1.95 -5.26
N GLN A 313 -10.47 -2.67 -5.53
CA GLN A 313 -10.87 -3.07 -6.89
C GLN A 313 -11.57 -1.94 -7.67
N THR A 314 -11.95 -0.85 -7.02
CA THR A 314 -12.65 0.26 -7.65
C THR A 314 -11.66 1.29 -8.18
N GLU A 315 -11.84 1.73 -9.43
CA GLU A 315 -11.00 2.79 -9.99
C GLU A 315 -11.10 4.06 -9.14
N GLY A 316 -9.98 4.52 -8.64
CA GLY A 316 -9.87 5.74 -7.85
C GLY A 316 -9.94 7.00 -8.71
N ASN A 317 -10.30 8.13 -8.09
CA ASN A 317 -10.13 9.44 -8.67
C ASN A 317 -9.61 10.39 -7.58
N PHE A 318 -8.46 10.97 -7.81
CA PHE A 318 -7.90 11.98 -6.94
C PHE A 318 -8.34 13.36 -7.42
N THR A 319 -8.87 14.16 -6.51
CA THR A 319 -9.01 15.61 -6.65
C THR A 319 -8.61 16.26 -5.32
N TRP A 320 -8.31 17.56 -5.35
CA TRP A 320 -7.96 18.27 -4.12
C TRP A 320 -9.14 18.34 -3.16
N GLU A 321 -10.36 18.43 -3.66
CA GLU A 321 -11.59 18.44 -2.84
C GLU A 321 -11.81 17.11 -2.12
N ILE A 322 -11.48 15.97 -2.78
CA ILE A 322 -11.51 14.64 -2.12
C ILE A 322 -10.49 14.58 -1.00
N LEU A 323 -9.29 15.14 -1.21
CA LEU A 323 -8.26 15.18 -0.17
C LEU A 323 -8.66 16.13 0.97
N GLU A 324 -9.26 17.29 0.67
CA GLU A 324 -9.81 18.21 1.69
C GLU A 324 -10.87 17.52 2.54
N ALA A 325 -11.78 16.78 1.92
CA ALA A 325 -12.80 16.00 2.64
C ALA A 325 -12.19 14.92 3.53
N ALA A 326 -11.15 14.22 3.04
CA ALA A 326 -10.43 13.23 3.83
C ALA A 326 -9.65 13.87 5.00
N GLN A 327 -9.05 15.04 4.80
CA GLN A 327 -8.40 15.80 5.86
C GLN A 327 -9.41 16.26 6.93
N ALA A 328 -10.57 16.73 6.52
CA ALA A 328 -11.63 17.12 7.44
C ALA A 328 -12.12 15.93 8.26
N ARG A 329 -12.30 14.76 7.63
CA ARG A 329 -12.66 13.51 8.31
C ARG A 329 -11.60 13.06 9.31
N LEU A 330 -10.32 13.10 8.91
CA LEU A 330 -9.20 12.78 9.80
C LEU A 330 -9.16 13.70 11.02
N ASN A 331 -9.34 15.00 10.80
CA ASN A 331 -9.37 15.98 11.90
C ASN A 331 -10.54 15.70 12.85
N HIS A 332 -11.71 15.35 12.29
CA HIS A 332 -12.88 14.98 13.10
C HIS A 332 -12.63 13.72 13.95
N TRP A 333 -11.96 12.72 13.40
CA TRP A 333 -11.57 11.54 14.17
C TRP A 333 -10.55 11.87 15.26
N ARG A 334 -9.62 12.80 15.00
CA ARG A 334 -8.70 13.31 16.02
C ARG A 334 -9.44 14.04 17.15
N ASP A 335 -10.50 14.78 16.84
CA ASP A 335 -11.36 15.41 17.85
C ASP A 335 -12.02 14.40 18.78
N TYR A 336 -12.40 13.21 18.28
CA TYR A 336 -12.86 12.13 19.14
C TYR A 336 -11.72 11.43 19.88
N ALA A 337 -10.58 11.25 19.23
CA ALA A 337 -9.44 10.58 19.84
C ALA A 337 -8.93 11.33 21.10
N VAL A 338 -8.94 12.68 21.11
CA VAL A 338 -8.54 13.45 22.30
C VAL A 338 -9.51 13.31 23.48
N LEU A 339 -10.74 12.81 23.28
CA LEU A 339 -11.68 12.59 24.36
C LEU A 339 -11.16 11.58 25.39
N ARG A 340 -10.29 10.63 25.00
CA ARG A 340 -9.67 9.69 25.94
C ARG A 340 -8.89 10.35 27.07
N HIS A 341 -8.46 11.61 26.87
CA HIS A 341 -7.77 12.42 27.87
C HIS A 341 -8.71 13.30 28.70
N GLN A 342 -10.04 13.21 28.47
CA GLN A 342 -11.03 14.13 29.02
C GLN A 342 -12.21 13.42 29.71
N THR A 343 -12.25 12.11 29.68
CA THR A 343 -13.35 11.29 30.24
C THR A 343 -13.45 11.35 31.76
N HIS A 344 -12.35 11.70 32.43
CA HIS A 344 -12.26 11.88 33.88
C HIS A 344 -11.64 13.24 34.21
N ASP A 345 -11.82 13.75 35.46
CA ASP A 345 -11.22 15.02 35.88
C ASP A 345 -9.69 14.84 35.98
N THR A 346 -9.01 15.51 35.12
CA THR A 346 -7.72 15.25 34.53
C THR A 346 -6.50 15.53 35.41
N LEU A 347 -6.66 16.08 36.61
CA LEU A 347 -5.56 16.33 37.57
C LEU A 347 -5.61 15.39 38.78
N GLU A 348 -6.69 14.66 38.94
CA GLU A 348 -6.93 13.74 40.05
C GLU A 348 -7.20 12.31 39.56
N ASP A 349 -6.74 11.98 38.33
CA ASP A 349 -6.95 10.64 37.78
C ASP A 349 -6.23 9.58 38.60
N ASP A 350 -6.98 8.97 39.48
CA ASP A 350 -6.75 7.59 39.87
C ASP A 350 -7.12 6.74 38.66
N ASP A 351 -6.13 6.13 38.01
CA ASP A 351 -6.33 5.19 36.88
C ASP A 351 -7.24 3.99 37.26
N ASP A 352 -7.55 3.84 38.56
CA ASP A 352 -8.34 2.79 39.17
C ASP A 352 -9.79 3.18 39.50
N LYS A 353 -10.28 4.34 39.07
CA LYS A 353 -11.74 4.62 39.24
C LYS A 353 -12.52 3.66 38.35
N ASP A 354 -13.23 2.75 38.99
CA ASP A 354 -14.18 1.82 38.36
C ASP A 354 -15.07 2.55 37.38
N GLU A 355 -15.00 2.18 36.10
CA GLU A 355 -15.91 2.68 35.07
C GLU A 355 -17.35 2.34 35.47
N GLN A 356 -18.25 3.28 35.28
CA GLN A 356 -19.65 3.08 35.69
C GLN A 356 -20.30 2.04 34.76
N ASP A 357 -21.12 1.14 35.31
CA ASP A 357 -21.83 0.07 34.58
C ASP A 357 -22.70 0.59 33.41
N ASP A 358 -23.06 1.89 33.42
CA ASP A 358 -23.87 2.55 32.39
C ASP A 358 -23.03 3.33 31.34
N SER A 359 -21.70 3.15 31.33
CA SER A 359 -20.81 3.78 30.35
C SER A 359 -21.03 3.25 28.95
N VAL A 360 -20.88 4.14 27.95
CA VAL A 360 -20.97 3.78 26.52
C VAL A 360 -19.69 3.04 26.10
N SER A 361 -19.81 1.75 25.87
CA SER A 361 -18.71 0.89 25.41
C SER A 361 -18.62 0.85 23.88
N LEU A 362 -17.38 0.93 23.36
CA LEU A 362 -17.07 0.86 21.93
C LEU A 362 -16.62 -0.54 21.46
N LEU A 363 -16.65 -1.55 22.36
CA LEU A 363 -16.16 -2.91 22.05
C LEU A 363 -16.88 -3.57 20.87
N ALA A 364 -18.20 -3.34 20.72
CA ALA A 364 -18.95 -3.86 19.58
C ALA A 364 -18.48 -3.27 18.24
N GLY A 365 -18.02 -2.00 18.25
CA GLY A 365 -17.43 -1.36 17.07
C GLY A 365 -16.12 -2.01 16.62
N ARG A 366 -15.31 -2.44 17.57
CA ARG A 366 -14.04 -3.13 17.31
C ARG A 366 -14.26 -4.43 16.52
N GLN A 367 -15.14 -5.30 17.00
CA GLN A 367 -15.45 -6.55 16.32
C GLN A 367 -16.01 -6.32 14.92
N ALA A 368 -16.94 -5.36 14.77
CA ALA A 368 -17.54 -5.02 13.49
C ALA A 368 -16.53 -4.44 12.48
N LEU A 369 -15.52 -3.69 12.94
CA LEU A 369 -14.41 -3.18 12.11
C LEU A 369 -13.65 -4.33 11.45
N VAL A 370 -13.25 -5.31 12.25
CA VAL A 370 -12.52 -6.50 11.76
C VAL A 370 -13.38 -7.35 10.83
N GLU A 371 -14.66 -7.51 11.11
CA GLU A 371 -15.59 -8.23 10.22
C GLU A 371 -15.68 -7.58 8.83
N LYS A 372 -15.72 -6.23 8.77
CA LYS A 372 -15.67 -5.49 7.49
C LYS A 372 -14.39 -5.76 6.71
N LEU A 373 -13.25 -5.68 7.36
CA LEU A 373 -11.97 -5.87 6.70
C LEU A 373 -11.70 -7.35 6.33
N ASN A 374 -12.27 -8.30 7.07
CA ASN A 374 -12.20 -9.72 6.73
C ASN A 374 -13.00 -10.07 5.46
N ASP A 375 -13.95 -9.23 5.03
CA ASP A 375 -14.69 -9.42 3.79
C ASP A 375 -14.06 -8.61 2.64
N ASP A 376 -12.95 -9.10 2.12
CA ASP A 376 -12.26 -8.56 0.94
C ASP A 376 -11.74 -7.12 1.16
N LEU A 377 -11.22 -6.84 2.34
CA LEU A 377 -10.73 -5.51 2.72
C LEU A 377 -11.78 -4.41 2.43
N ASP A 378 -13.02 -4.58 2.89
CA ASP A 378 -14.08 -3.55 2.78
C ASP A 378 -13.69 -2.31 3.61
N THR A 379 -12.64 -1.60 3.15
CA THR A 379 -12.17 -0.38 3.81
C THR A 379 -13.22 0.73 3.81
N PRO A 380 -14.03 0.96 2.74
CA PRO A 380 -15.11 1.94 2.80
C PRO A 380 -16.12 1.64 3.90
N GLY A 381 -16.52 0.37 4.04
CA GLY A 381 -17.43 -0.07 5.10
C GLY A 381 -16.81 0.07 6.49
N ALA A 382 -15.52 -0.21 6.63
CA ALA A 382 -14.78 -0.02 7.86
C ALA A 382 -14.73 1.47 8.28
N LEU A 383 -14.42 2.37 7.33
CA LEU A 383 -14.39 3.81 7.61
C LEU A 383 -15.77 4.37 7.98
N ALA A 384 -16.84 3.91 7.30
CA ALA A 384 -18.21 4.31 7.63
C ALA A 384 -18.62 3.84 9.03
N LEU A 385 -18.20 2.64 9.43
CA LEU A 385 -18.41 2.13 10.77
C LEU A 385 -17.70 2.96 11.84
N ILE A 386 -16.45 3.38 11.58
CA ILE A 386 -15.71 4.25 12.51
C ILE A 386 -16.46 5.57 12.72
N ASP A 387 -16.97 6.18 11.63
CA ASP A 387 -17.80 7.40 11.74
C ASP A 387 -19.05 7.14 12.60
N GLU A 388 -19.75 6.02 12.38
CA GLU A 388 -20.93 5.66 13.17
C GLU A 388 -20.61 5.47 14.66
N VAL A 389 -19.49 4.79 14.95
CA VAL A 389 -19.06 4.56 16.35
C VAL A 389 -18.72 5.87 17.02
N PHE A 390 -17.93 6.73 16.38
CA PHE A 390 -17.56 8.02 16.93
C PHE A 390 -18.75 8.96 17.09
N SER A 391 -19.72 8.97 16.15
CA SER A 391 -20.91 9.83 16.27
C SER A 391 -21.78 9.55 17.50
N LYS A 392 -21.69 8.34 18.08
CA LYS A 392 -22.35 8.00 19.34
C LYS A 392 -21.83 8.84 20.51
N LEU A 393 -20.59 9.33 20.41
CA LEU A 393 -19.96 10.15 21.44
C LEU A 393 -20.43 11.60 21.42
N ASP A 394 -21.05 12.10 20.33
CA ASP A 394 -21.47 13.51 20.19
C ASP A 394 -22.42 13.97 21.30
N HIS A 395 -23.26 13.05 21.77
CA HIS A 395 -24.29 13.34 22.79
C HIS A 395 -24.03 12.60 24.10
N THR A 396 -22.91 11.91 24.22
CA THR A 396 -22.53 11.17 25.43
C THR A 396 -21.79 12.11 26.38
N PRO A 397 -22.25 12.30 27.63
CA PRO A 397 -21.47 13.01 28.65
C PRO A 397 -20.09 12.39 28.81
N LEU A 398 -19.06 13.22 29.05
CA LEU A 398 -17.67 12.75 29.11
C LEU A 398 -17.46 11.65 30.16
N ASP A 399 -18.11 11.80 31.34
CA ASP A 399 -18.08 10.84 32.45
C ASP A 399 -18.84 9.52 32.15
N LYS A 400 -19.56 9.45 31.04
CA LYS A 400 -20.27 8.26 30.54
C LYS A 400 -19.58 7.60 29.35
N ILE A 401 -18.43 8.09 28.92
CA ILE A 401 -17.61 7.44 27.90
C ILE A 401 -16.72 6.41 28.59
N HIS A 402 -16.80 5.17 28.17
CA HIS A 402 -15.92 4.11 28.67
C HIS A 402 -14.51 4.32 28.12
N ARG A 403 -13.61 4.95 28.92
CA ARG A 403 -12.28 5.39 28.52
C ARG A 403 -11.47 4.26 27.91
N GLN A 404 -11.37 3.12 28.60
CA GLN A 404 -10.55 2.00 28.15
C GLN A 404 -11.02 1.47 26.79
N SER A 405 -12.35 1.38 26.54
CA SER A 405 -12.85 0.94 25.25
C SER A 405 -12.59 1.95 24.13
N LEU A 406 -12.57 3.26 24.45
CA LEU A 406 -12.20 4.31 23.50
C LEU A 406 -10.70 4.23 23.14
N VAL A 407 -9.83 4.09 24.14
CA VAL A 407 -8.38 3.88 23.93
C VAL A 407 -8.16 2.67 23.03
N GLN A 408 -8.72 1.52 23.39
CA GLN A 408 -8.59 0.30 22.62
C GLN A 408 -9.13 0.43 21.18
N PHE A 409 -10.21 1.19 20.97
CA PHE A 409 -10.76 1.40 19.62
C PHE A 409 -9.85 2.28 18.76
N ILE A 410 -9.23 3.32 19.35
CA ILE A 410 -8.26 4.18 18.67
C ILE A 410 -6.99 3.39 18.30
N ASP A 411 -6.46 2.61 19.26
CA ASP A 411 -5.28 1.77 19.04
C ASP A 411 -5.53 0.77 17.92
N GLU A 412 -6.71 0.17 17.87
CA GLU A 412 -7.10 -0.78 16.82
C GLU A 412 -7.20 -0.12 15.44
N ILE A 413 -7.76 1.11 15.36
CA ILE A 413 -7.77 1.88 14.11
C ILE A 413 -6.33 2.12 13.64
N ASP A 414 -5.42 2.50 14.55
CA ASP A 414 -4.02 2.76 14.21
C ASP A 414 -3.27 1.48 13.87
N GLU A 415 -3.48 0.39 14.60
CA GLU A 415 -2.85 -0.90 14.32
C GLU A 415 -3.26 -1.45 12.97
N ILE A 416 -4.56 -1.35 12.59
CA ILE A 416 -5.08 -1.97 11.36
C ILE A 416 -5.02 -1.01 10.16
N LEU A 417 -5.37 0.27 10.32
CA LEU A 417 -5.40 1.23 9.21
C LEU A 417 -4.14 2.11 9.14
N GLY A 418 -3.35 2.19 10.22
CA GLY A 418 -2.12 2.96 10.28
C GLY A 418 -2.35 4.46 10.08
N LEU A 419 -3.34 5.05 10.75
CA LEU A 419 -3.75 6.44 10.58
C LEU A 419 -3.17 7.40 11.61
N ASP A 420 -2.43 6.87 12.59
CA ASP A 420 -1.65 7.68 13.55
C ASP A 420 -2.51 8.61 14.42
N LEU A 421 -3.71 8.13 14.80
CA LEU A 421 -4.63 8.91 15.62
C LEU A 421 -4.09 9.13 17.02
N ALA A 422 -3.56 8.08 17.66
CA ALA A 422 -3.06 8.14 19.04
C ALA A 422 -1.84 9.05 19.14
N GLU A 423 -0.82 8.89 18.27
CA GLU A 423 0.40 9.69 18.30
C GLU A 423 0.15 11.15 17.92
N SER A 424 -0.76 11.40 16.94
CA SER A 424 -1.09 12.75 16.49
C SER A 424 -2.02 13.52 17.43
N THR A 425 -2.50 12.90 18.51
CA THR A 425 -3.40 13.50 19.49
C THR A 425 -2.89 13.30 20.93
N PRO A 426 -1.69 13.80 21.27
CA PRO A 426 -1.15 13.68 22.63
C PRO A 426 -2.02 14.43 23.64
N ASP A 427 -1.86 14.09 24.92
CA ASP A 427 -2.50 14.86 25.99
C ASP A 427 -1.90 16.26 26.11
N ILE A 428 -2.67 17.20 26.64
CA ILE A 428 -2.20 18.54 27.00
C ILE A 428 -1.47 18.52 28.36
N THR A 429 -0.65 19.54 28.59
CA THR A 429 0.08 19.65 29.85
C THR A 429 -0.85 19.94 31.04
N ASP A 430 -0.41 19.59 32.25
CA ASP A 430 -1.17 19.85 33.48
C ASP A 430 -1.49 21.32 33.66
N ASP A 431 -0.62 22.24 33.25
CA ASP A 431 -0.87 23.67 33.31
C ASP A 431 -2.07 24.08 32.43
N LEU A 432 -2.16 23.53 31.21
CA LEU A 432 -3.31 23.77 30.34
C LEU A 432 -4.58 23.12 30.88
N LYS A 433 -4.48 21.94 31.51
CA LYS A 433 -5.61 21.31 32.21
C LYS A 433 -6.13 22.21 33.35
N ARG A 434 -5.23 22.78 34.15
CA ARG A 434 -5.59 23.73 35.21
C ARG A 434 -6.34 24.97 34.66
N LEU A 435 -5.90 25.50 33.52
CA LEU A 435 -6.60 26.60 32.85
C LEU A 435 -8.01 26.19 32.41
N ILE A 436 -8.22 24.96 31.91
CA ILE A 436 -9.56 24.49 31.56
C ILE A 436 -10.47 24.41 32.79
N ILE A 437 -9.95 23.90 33.91
CA ILE A 437 -10.69 23.85 35.19
C ILE A 437 -11.05 25.26 35.65
N GLN A 438 -10.10 26.23 35.66
CA GLN A 438 -10.34 27.61 36.01
C GLN A 438 -11.41 28.26 35.09
N ARG A 439 -11.35 27.95 33.78
CA ARG A 439 -12.39 28.43 32.85
C ARG A 439 -13.76 27.87 33.19
N ARG A 440 -13.88 26.59 33.52
CA ARG A 440 -15.15 25.99 33.97
C ARG A 440 -15.69 26.68 35.23
N GLN A 441 -14.82 26.97 36.19
CA GLN A 441 -15.21 27.68 37.41
C GLN A 441 -15.67 29.12 37.10
N ALA A 442 -14.92 29.88 36.32
CA ALA A 442 -15.29 31.25 35.90
C ALA A 442 -16.67 31.29 35.23
N ARG A 443 -16.98 30.27 34.38
CA ARG A 443 -18.30 30.12 33.75
C ARG A 443 -19.41 29.84 34.77
N ALA A 444 -19.17 28.95 35.72
CA ALA A 444 -20.13 28.61 36.77
C ALA A 444 -20.45 29.85 37.63
N GLU A 445 -19.46 30.70 37.87
CA GLU A 445 -19.59 31.98 38.58
C GLU A 445 -20.11 33.11 37.68
N LYS A 446 -20.37 32.87 36.38
CA LYS A 446 -20.80 33.83 35.36
C LYS A 446 -19.79 34.97 35.14
N ASN A 447 -18.50 34.71 35.42
CA ASN A 447 -17.40 35.62 35.13
C ASN A 447 -16.95 35.40 33.68
N TRP A 448 -17.69 36.02 32.75
CA TRP A 448 -17.48 35.86 31.32
C TRP A 448 -16.15 36.42 30.82
N GLU A 449 -15.72 37.56 31.44
CA GLU A 449 -14.45 38.21 31.08
C GLU A 449 -13.25 37.26 31.33
N GLU A 450 -13.20 36.65 32.51
CA GLU A 450 -12.15 35.70 32.86
C GLU A 450 -12.22 34.42 32.03
N SER A 451 -13.44 33.92 31.78
CA SER A 451 -13.64 32.75 30.90
C SER A 451 -13.13 32.99 29.46
N ASP A 452 -13.36 34.20 28.92
CA ASP A 452 -12.89 34.55 27.57
C ASP A 452 -11.38 34.76 27.54
N ARG A 453 -10.81 35.40 28.56
CA ARG A 453 -9.36 35.56 28.73
C ARG A 453 -8.65 34.21 28.73
N ILE A 454 -9.13 33.25 29.52
CA ILE A 454 -8.55 31.92 29.61
C ILE A 454 -8.72 31.15 28.27
N ARG A 455 -9.85 31.29 27.59
CA ARG A 455 -10.06 30.69 26.27
C ARG A 455 -9.01 31.17 25.26
N ASP A 456 -8.72 32.46 25.26
CA ASP A 456 -7.74 33.06 24.35
C ASP A 456 -6.31 32.62 24.70
N GLU A 457 -5.99 32.44 25.97
CA GLU A 457 -4.71 31.90 26.45
C GLU A 457 -4.53 30.45 26.00
N LEU A 458 -5.53 29.60 26.16
CA LEU A 458 -5.53 28.21 25.65
C LEU A 458 -5.37 28.16 24.13
N LEU A 459 -6.06 29.06 23.42
CA LEU A 459 -5.97 29.13 21.95
C LEU A 459 -4.57 29.53 21.47
N GLN A 460 -3.88 30.45 22.20
CA GLN A 460 -2.49 30.80 21.92
C GLN A 460 -1.53 29.62 22.17
N ALA A 461 -1.86 28.76 23.11
CA ALA A 461 -1.12 27.49 23.36
C ALA A 461 -1.48 26.37 22.41
N GLY A 462 -2.30 26.63 21.37
CA GLY A 462 -2.70 25.61 20.37
C GLY A 462 -3.87 24.72 20.80
N VAL A 463 -4.59 25.09 21.88
CA VAL A 463 -5.73 24.32 22.40
C VAL A 463 -7.02 25.10 22.20
N ALA A 464 -7.93 24.57 21.41
CA ALA A 464 -9.27 25.11 21.23
C ALA A 464 -10.23 24.49 22.25
N VAL A 465 -11.04 25.28 22.92
CA VAL A 465 -12.05 24.80 23.87
C VAL A 465 -13.43 25.16 23.36
N ARG A 466 -14.31 24.16 23.30
CA ARG A 466 -15.74 24.38 22.96
C ARG A 466 -16.64 23.84 24.08
N ASP A 467 -17.76 24.49 24.29
CA ASP A 467 -18.78 24.02 25.21
C ASP A 467 -19.81 23.23 24.43
N THR A 468 -20.05 21.99 24.83
CA THR A 468 -21.00 21.07 24.24
C THR A 468 -22.10 20.71 25.28
N PRO A 469 -23.23 20.11 24.86
CA PRO A 469 -24.19 19.57 25.83
C PRO A 469 -23.58 18.55 26.78
N SER A 470 -22.50 17.88 26.35
CA SER A 470 -21.77 16.84 27.09
C SER A 470 -20.70 17.41 28.04
N GLY A 471 -20.44 18.74 28.01
CA GLY A 471 -19.42 19.40 28.81
C GLY A 471 -18.49 20.31 27.97
N SER A 472 -17.50 20.93 28.63
CA SER A 472 -16.42 21.62 27.92
C SER A 472 -15.39 20.63 27.44
N VAL A 473 -15.20 20.55 26.12
CA VAL A 473 -14.19 19.69 25.48
C VAL A 473 -13.11 20.54 24.84
N TRP A 474 -11.90 20.03 24.84
CA TRP A 474 -10.77 20.65 24.16
C TRP A 474 -10.31 19.80 22.95
N THR A 475 -9.74 20.47 21.96
CA THR A 475 -9.11 19.84 20.78
C THR A 475 -7.82 20.57 20.44
N TRP A 476 -6.89 19.91 19.78
CA TRP A 476 -5.75 20.56 19.17
C TRP A 476 -6.19 21.44 17.98
N LYS A 477 -5.53 22.60 17.83
CA LYS A 477 -5.84 23.56 16.75
C LYS A 477 -5.10 23.22 15.46
#